data_240ed23da966a0f861a0df8b7b6184e9
#
_entry.id   240ed23da966a0f861a0df8b7b6184e9
#
_cell.length_a   1.000
_cell.length_b   1.000
_cell.length_c   1.000
_cell.angle_alpha   90.00
_cell.angle_beta   90.00
_cell.angle_gamma   90.00
#
_symmetry.space_group_name_H-M   'P 1'
#
loop_
_entity.id
_entity.type
_entity.pdbx_description
1 polymer ?
#
loop_
_entity_poly.entity_id
_entity_poly.type
_entity_poly.pdbx_seq_one_letter_code
_entity_poly.pdbx_strand_id
1 'polypeptide(L)'
;MTRVLVAGVDTSTQSTKVRITDAATGEQVRFGQAKHPDGTSVNPEFWWEAFTKAAEQAGGLDDVAALAVGGQQHGMVILDKQGNVIRDAMLWNDISSAPQAAALIDK
;
A
#
# COMPACT_ATOMS: atom_id res chain seq x y z
N MET A 1 28.46 12.00 13.66
CA MET A 1 28.08 11.51 12.32
C MET A 1 26.59 11.43 12.18
N THR A 2 26.09 11.95 11.08
CA THR A 2 24.65 11.92 10.81
C THR A 2 24.26 10.57 10.22
N ARG A 3 23.26 9.93 10.82
CA ARG A 3 22.69 8.72 10.26
C ARG A 3 21.85 9.08 9.04
N VAL A 4 21.92 8.24 8.02
CA VAL A 4 21.04 8.32 6.86
C VAL A 4 19.96 7.26 7.05
N LEU A 5 18.72 7.69 7.17
CA LEU A 5 17.58 6.81 7.32
C LEU A 5 16.81 6.71 6.01
N VAL A 6 16.35 5.52 5.71
CA VAL A 6 15.51 5.25 4.54
C VAL A 6 14.26 4.51 4.98
N ALA A 7 13.17 4.71 4.25
CA ALA A 7 11.89 4.07 4.54
C ALA A 7 11.53 3.07 3.45
N GLY A 8 11.12 1.87 3.87
CA GLY A 8 10.50 0.90 3.00
C GLY A 8 9.02 0.78 3.37
N VAL A 9 8.16 0.91 2.37
CA VAL A 9 6.71 0.78 2.55
C VAL A 9 6.25 -0.47 1.83
N ASP A 10 5.60 -1.36 2.57
CA ASP A 10 4.96 -2.55 2.00
C ASP A 10 3.46 -2.42 2.20
N THR A 11 2.74 -2.11 1.11
CA THR A 11 1.28 -2.03 1.13
C THR A 11 0.72 -3.26 0.45
N SER A 12 0.51 -4.31 1.23
CA SER A 12 0.02 -5.59 0.74
C SER A 12 -1.49 -5.73 0.97
N THR A 13 -2.03 -6.92 0.79
CA THR A 13 -3.49 -7.15 0.83
C THR A 13 -4.08 -6.86 2.21
N GLN A 14 -3.38 -7.21 3.27
CA GLN A 14 -3.93 -7.18 4.62
C GLN A 14 -3.50 -5.97 5.44
N SER A 15 -2.38 -5.35 5.09
CA SER A 15 -1.82 -4.26 5.90
C SER A 15 -0.83 -3.43 5.11
N THR A 16 -0.54 -2.24 5.64
CA THR A 16 0.59 -1.42 5.22
C THR A 16 1.62 -1.42 6.34
N LYS A 17 2.88 -1.68 5.98
CA LYS A 17 4.02 -1.67 6.91
C LYS A 17 4.98 -0.59 6.46
N VAL A 18 5.48 0.17 7.44
CA VAL A 18 6.53 1.18 7.21
C VAL A 18 7.72 0.79 8.07
N ARG A 19 8.84 0.55 7.41
CA ARG A 19 10.09 0.15 8.09
C ARG A 19 11.13 1.21 7.84
N ILE A 20 11.65 1.80 8.91
CA ILE A 20 12.71 2.81 8.84
C ILE A 20 14.02 2.14 9.19
N THR A 21 14.99 2.24 8.29
CA THR A 21 16.24 1.49 8.33
C THR A 21 17.42 2.43 8.21
N ASP A 22 18.49 2.13 8.95
CA ASP A 22 19.77 2.80 8.77
C ASP A 22 20.39 2.32 7.45
N ALA A 23 20.62 3.27 6.54
CA ALA A 23 21.10 2.94 5.19
C ALA A 23 22.52 2.33 5.19
N ALA A 24 23.33 2.65 6.20
CA ALA A 24 24.70 2.15 6.27
C ALA A 24 24.78 0.71 6.81
N THR A 25 23.91 0.36 7.76
CA THR A 25 24.01 -0.91 8.49
C THR A 25 22.91 -1.90 8.13
N GLY A 26 21.80 -1.44 7.56
CA GLY A 26 20.62 -2.26 7.32
C GLY A 26 19.78 -2.51 8.57
N GLU A 27 20.14 -1.91 9.70
CA GLU A 27 19.42 -2.09 10.95
C GLU A 27 18.06 -1.39 10.91
N GLN A 28 17.01 -2.10 11.30
CA GLN A 28 15.70 -1.50 11.48
C GLN A 28 15.69 -0.62 12.72
N VAL A 29 15.41 0.67 12.52
CA VAL A 29 15.44 1.67 13.58
C VAL A 29 14.04 1.90 14.16
N ARG A 30 13.04 1.98 13.29
CA ARG A 30 11.65 2.21 13.66
C ARG A 30 10.73 1.41 12.74
N PHE A 31 9.52 1.15 13.20
CA PHE A 31 8.55 0.34 12.46
C PHE A 31 7.14 0.76 12.80
N GLY A 32 6.27 0.73 11.81
CA GLY A 32 4.83 0.93 12.00
C GLY A 32 4.02 0.04 11.08
N GLN A 33 2.81 -0.28 11.48
CA GLN A 33 1.92 -1.14 10.70
C GLN A 33 0.46 -0.76 10.97
N ALA A 34 -0.34 -0.76 9.90
CA ALA A 34 -1.78 -0.55 10.01
C ALA A 34 -2.51 -1.56 9.12
N LYS A 35 -3.59 -2.10 9.65
CA LYS A 35 -4.38 -3.12 8.96
C LYS A 35 -5.27 -2.49 7.90
N HIS A 36 -5.43 -3.19 6.77
CA HIS A 36 -6.44 -2.86 5.76
C HIS A 36 -7.78 -3.52 6.10
N PRO A 37 -8.91 -2.98 5.57
CA PRO A 37 -10.20 -3.66 5.73
C PRO A 37 -10.18 -5.05 5.10
N ASP A 38 -10.96 -5.96 5.65
CA ASP A 38 -11.13 -7.30 5.10
C ASP A 38 -11.98 -7.23 3.82
N GLY A 39 -11.83 -8.25 2.97
CA GLY A 39 -12.61 -8.38 1.75
C GLY A 39 -11.75 -8.45 0.50
N THR A 40 -12.42 -8.52 -0.65
CA THR A 40 -11.77 -8.64 -1.97
C THR A 40 -11.91 -7.38 -2.80
N SER A 41 -12.55 -6.34 -2.26
CA SER A 41 -12.58 -5.01 -2.84
C SER A 41 -12.48 -3.97 -1.72
N VAL A 42 -11.93 -2.80 -2.03
CA VAL A 42 -11.69 -1.78 -1.01
C VAL A 42 -11.62 -0.40 -1.65
N ASN A 43 -12.10 0.61 -0.94
CA ASN A 43 -11.86 1.99 -1.33
C ASN A 43 -10.36 2.28 -1.18
N PRO A 44 -9.67 2.69 -2.26
CA PRO A 44 -8.23 2.96 -2.19
C PRO A 44 -7.82 4.00 -1.15
N GLU A 45 -8.73 4.85 -0.70
CA GLU A 45 -8.43 5.82 0.36
C GLU A 45 -8.04 5.14 1.67
N PHE A 46 -8.52 3.92 1.93
CA PHE A 46 -8.09 3.15 3.10
C PHE A 46 -6.61 2.79 3.05
N TRP A 47 -6.05 2.63 1.86
CA TRP A 47 -4.61 2.39 1.72
C TRP A 47 -3.81 3.61 2.16
N TRP A 48 -4.26 4.80 1.80
CA TRP A 48 -3.62 6.04 2.22
C TRP A 48 -3.73 6.23 3.73
N GLU A 49 -4.90 5.97 4.30
CA GLU A 49 -5.09 6.03 5.75
C GLU A 49 -4.18 5.05 6.48
N ALA A 50 -4.09 3.82 5.98
CA ALA A 50 -3.22 2.80 6.57
C ALA A 50 -1.74 3.22 6.49
N PHE A 51 -1.33 3.79 5.37
CA PHE A 51 0.02 4.31 5.22
C PHE A 51 0.30 5.43 6.22
N THR A 52 -0.60 6.40 6.35
CA THR A 52 -0.40 7.51 7.28
C THR A 52 -0.34 7.03 8.73
N LYS A 53 -1.18 6.08 9.11
CA LYS A 53 -1.14 5.49 10.46
C LYS A 53 0.16 4.72 10.70
N ALA A 54 0.59 3.92 9.74
CA ALA A 54 1.83 3.16 9.86
C ALA A 54 3.04 4.08 9.95
N ALA A 55 3.09 5.14 9.15
CA ALA A 55 4.15 6.12 9.19
C ALA A 55 4.19 6.85 10.53
N GLU A 56 3.02 7.21 11.07
CA GLU A 56 2.92 7.86 12.38
C GLU A 56 3.41 6.95 13.49
N GLN A 57 3.05 5.67 13.48
CA GLN A 57 3.56 4.69 14.44
C GLN A 57 5.07 4.55 14.35
N ALA A 58 5.63 4.67 13.15
CA ALA A 58 7.07 4.60 12.93
C ALA A 58 7.81 5.89 13.35
N GLY A 59 7.10 6.87 13.90
CA GLY A 59 7.69 8.13 14.36
C GLY A 59 7.75 9.21 13.30
N GLY A 60 7.06 9.04 12.18
CA GLY A 60 7.04 10.01 11.09
C GLY A 60 8.16 9.78 10.08
N LEU A 61 8.13 10.57 9.00
CA LEU A 61 9.07 10.43 7.89
C LEU A 61 9.95 11.69 7.68
N ASP A 62 9.89 12.64 8.61
CA ASP A 62 10.57 13.93 8.44
C ASP A 62 12.09 13.81 8.36
N ASP A 63 12.66 12.79 9.00
CA ASP A 63 14.09 12.54 9.05
C ASP A 63 14.55 11.48 8.05
N VAL A 64 13.68 11.08 7.13
CA VAL A 64 13.98 10.03 6.15
C VAL A 64 14.48 10.66 4.85
N ALA A 65 15.62 10.18 4.35
CA ALA A 65 16.24 10.73 3.15
C ALA A 65 15.64 10.19 1.86
N ALA A 66 15.12 8.95 1.88
CA ALA A 66 14.56 8.31 0.70
C ALA A 66 13.51 7.30 1.11
N LEU A 67 12.57 7.03 0.20
CA LEU A 67 11.47 6.10 0.43
C LEU A 67 11.23 5.26 -0.81
N ALA A 68 11.00 3.96 -0.62
CA ALA A 68 10.60 3.06 -1.68
C ALA A 68 9.30 2.33 -1.27
N VAL A 69 8.45 2.06 -2.23
CA VAL A 69 7.15 1.45 -1.99
C VAL A 69 7.04 0.17 -2.80
N GLY A 70 6.70 -0.93 -2.11
CA GLY A 70 6.23 -2.15 -2.73
C GLY A 70 4.74 -2.31 -2.42
N GLY A 71 4.00 -2.87 -3.34
CA GLY A 71 2.56 -3.00 -3.14
C GLY A 71 1.99 -4.21 -3.86
N GLN A 72 0.74 -4.51 -3.55
CA GLN A 72 0.02 -5.54 -4.28
C GLN A 72 -0.19 -5.12 -5.73
N GLN A 73 -0.36 -6.11 -6.60
CA GLN A 73 -0.47 -5.92 -8.04
C GLN A 73 -1.85 -6.33 -8.55
N HIS A 74 -2.10 -6.00 -9.81
CA HIS A 74 -3.30 -6.41 -10.53
C HIS A 74 -4.60 -5.82 -10.00
N GLY A 75 -4.52 -4.71 -9.26
CA GLY A 75 -5.67 -3.93 -8.86
C GLY A 75 -5.77 -2.66 -9.69
N MET A 76 -7.00 -2.28 -10.04
CA MET A 76 -7.23 -1.06 -10.81
C MET A 76 -7.93 -0.03 -9.92
N VAL A 77 -7.35 1.17 -9.85
CA VAL A 77 -7.94 2.31 -9.16
C VAL A 77 -8.49 3.28 -10.22
N ILE A 78 -9.76 3.61 -10.10
CA ILE A 78 -10.43 4.49 -11.05
C ILE A 78 -10.74 5.82 -10.36
N LEU A 79 -10.25 6.90 -10.94
CA LEU A 79 -10.41 8.26 -10.40
C LEU A 79 -11.13 9.15 -11.41
N ASP A 80 -11.84 10.16 -10.91
CA ASP A 80 -12.40 11.21 -11.76
C ASP A 80 -11.33 12.28 -12.06
N LYS A 81 -11.74 13.33 -12.78
CA LYS A 81 -10.83 14.43 -13.18
C LYS A 81 -10.22 15.16 -11.98
N GLN A 82 -10.91 15.17 -10.85
CA GLN A 82 -10.47 15.83 -9.64
C GLN A 82 -9.65 14.93 -8.73
N GLY A 83 -9.45 13.67 -9.13
CA GLY A 83 -8.71 12.70 -8.33
C GLY A 83 -9.54 11.97 -7.28
N ASN A 84 -10.87 12.09 -7.34
CA ASN A 84 -11.75 11.37 -6.42
C ASN A 84 -11.95 9.93 -6.87
N VAL A 85 -12.03 9.02 -5.91
CA VAL A 85 -12.25 7.60 -6.19
C VAL A 85 -13.70 7.39 -6.68
N ILE A 86 -13.85 6.78 -7.86
CA ILE A 86 -15.17 6.50 -8.46
C ILE A 86 -15.79 5.26 -7.84
N ARG A 87 -15.00 4.22 -7.57
CA ARG A 87 -15.48 2.97 -7.00
C ARG A 87 -14.36 2.26 -6.26
N ASP A 88 -14.73 1.27 -5.45
CA ASP A 88 -13.76 0.41 -4.78
C ASP A 88 -12.88 -0.32 -5.79
N ALA A 89 -11.60 -0.49 -5.45
CA ALA A 89 -10.69 -1.31 -6.23
C ALA A 89 -10.92 -2.77 -5.90
N MET A 90 -11.07 -3.61 -6.93
CA MET A 90 -11.10 -5.06 -6.76
C MET A 90 -9.66 -5.55 -6.57
N LEU A 91 -9.45 -6.37 -5.55
CA LEU A 91 -8.13 -6.90 -5.24
C LEU A 91 -7.82 -8.10 -6.14
N TRP A 92 -6.56 -8.51 -6.16
CA TRP A 92 -6.09 -9.62 -7.00
C TRP A 92 -6.85 -10.93 -6.76
N ASN A 93 -7.41 -11.12 -5.55
CA ASN A 93 -8.14 -12.31 -5.16
C ASN A 93 -9.65 -12.17 -5.32
N ASP A 94 -10.14 -11.12 -5.97
CA ASP A 94 -11.56 -10.95 -6.26
C ASP A 94 -11.92 -11.75 -7.51
N ILE A 95 -13.00 -12.54 -7.44
CA ILE A 95 -13.42 -13.41 -8.52
C ILE A 95 -14.75 -12.97 -9.16
N SER A 96 -15.21 -11.75 -8.86
CA SER A 96 -16.50 -11.27 -9.36
C SER A 96 -16.56 -11.15 -10.89
N SER A 97 -15.39 -11.04 -11.55
CA SER A 97 -15.30 -10.94 -13.02
C SER A 97 -15.16 -12.31 -13.71
N ALA A 98 -15.26 -13.42 -12.97
CA ALA A 98 -15.10 -14.75 -13.56
C ALA A 98 -16.04 -15.01 -14.74
N PRO A 99 -17.34 -14.62 -14.73
CA PRO A 99 -18.21 -14.81 -15.90
C PRO A 99 -17.71 -14.09 -17.15
N GLN A 100 -17.19 -12.87 -17.00
CA GLN A 100 -16.66 -12.10 -18.12
C GLN A 100 -15.38 -12.72 -18.66
N ALA A 101 -14.51 -13.23 -17.78
CA ALA A 101 -13.29 -13.92 -18.18
C ALA A 101 -13.62 -15.17 -18.97
N ALA A 102 -14.60 -15.97 -18.53
CA ALA A 102 -15.05 -17.15 -19.25
C ALA A 102 -15.60 -16.79 -20.64
N ALA A 103 -16.40 -15.73 -20.73
CA ALA A 103 -16.96 -15.28 -22.00
C ALA A 103 -15.86 -14.85 -22.99
N LEU A 104 -14.78 -14.23 -22.50
CA LEU A 104 -13.66 -13.82 -23.33
C LEU A 104 -12.86 -15.02 -23.85
N ILE A 105 -12.69 -16.04 -23.04
CA ILE A 105 -11.97 -17.26 -23.44
C ILE A 105 -12.69 -17.99 -24.57
N ASP A 106 -14.02 -17.99 -24.56
CA ASP A 106 -14.85 -18.68 -25.56
C ASP A 106 -14.88 -17.97 -26.93
N LYS A 107 -14.26 -16.83 -27.02
CA LYS A 107 -14.13 -16.07 -28.27
C LYS A 107 -12.80 -16.27 -28.94
#